data_7d1171a16c01ae61fba8cbfd4e4d223f
#
_entry.id   7d1171a16c01ae61fba8cbfd4e4d223f
#
_cell.length_a   1.000
_cell.length_b   1.000
_cell.length_c   1.000
_cell.angle_alpha   90.00
_cell.angle_beta   90.00
_cell.angle_gamma   90.00
#
_symmetry.space_group_name_H-M   'P 1'
#
loop_
_entity.id
_entity.type
_entity.pdbx_description
1 polymer ?
#
loop_
_entity_poly.entity_id
_entity_poly.type
_entity_poly.pdbx_seq_one_letter_code
_entity_poly.pdbx_strand_id
1 'polypeptide(L)'
;LMDILPESVDRLMYLDVDLIINGSIEEFYHIDFAGDDVIAADDSNGKRTLDTFGSKQIEMFHDMLAQGFRYFNAGVMLFNVAQIRKTNNFNTYMEAIKKWNYEMEAPDQDILNYVHGYKAGYIDYKEFNLFARIAHNQKYSYNDVKNSVKIIHFAGDKPWNNTNCHYDIE
;
A
#
# COMPACT_ATOMS: atom_id res chain seq x y z
N LEU A 1 -12.59 -1.21 10.83
CA LEU A 1 -12.69 0.20 10.41
C LEU A 1 -13.97 0.45 9.61
N MET A 2 -14.26 -0.35 8.60
CA MET A 2 -15.42 -0.13 7.70
C MET A 2 -16.76 -0.14 8.45
N ASP A 3 -16.87 -0.94 9.52
CA ASP A 3 -18.08 -1.08 10.32
C ASP A 3 -18.39 0.12 11.22
N ILE A 4 -17.38 0.97 11.47
CA ILE A 4 -17.53 2.15 12.35
C ILE A 4 -17.64 3.46 11.58
N LEU A 5 -17.42 3.45 10.26
CA LEU A 5 -17.60 4.63 9.43
C LEU A 5 -19.09 4.92 9.22
N PRO A 6 -19.51 6.19 9.11
CA PRO A 6 -20.88 6.54 8.73
C PRO A 6 -21.31 5.84 7.43
N GLU A 7 -22.59 5.50 7.33
CA GLU A 7 -23.14 4.84 6.13
C GLU A 7 -22.97 5.65 4.84
N SER A 8 -22.91 6.97 4.97
CA SER A 8 -22.70 7.89 3.85
C SER A 8 -21.29 7.87 3.27
N VAL A 9 -20.33 7.22 3.95
CA VAL A 9 -18.95 7.10 3.46
C VAL A 9 -18.87 5.86 2.56
N ASP A 10 -18.71 6.08 1.28
CA ASP A 10 -18.63 5.03 0.25
C ASP A 10 -17.19 4.75 -0.21
N ARG A 11 -16.27 5.69 0.02
CA ARG A 11 -14.82 5.54 -0.24
C ARG A 11 -13.99 6.19 0.86
N LEU A 12 -12.79 5.66 1.08
CA LEU A 12 -11.86 6.13 2.09
C LEU A 12 -10.43 6.10 1.55
N MET A 13 -9.74 7.22 1.57
CA MET A 13 -8.30 7.26 1.33
C MET A 13 -7.56 7.10 2.66
N TYR A 14 -6.65 6.14 2.71
CA TYR A 14 -5.72 5.93 3.81
C TYR A 14 -4.32 6.38 3.39
N LEU A 15 -3.67 7.14 4.23
CA LEU A 15 -2.33 7.66 4.02
C LEU A 15 -1.52 7.46 5.30
N ASP A 16 -0.33 6.87 5.19
CA ASP A 16 0.62 6.77 6.28
C ASP A 16 1.11 8.15 6.75
N VAL A 17 1.64 8.21 7.96
CA VAL A 17 2.11 9.48 8.55
C VAL A 17 3.51 9.89 8.09
N ASP A 18 4.20 9.03 7.34
CA ASP A 18 5.56 9.23 6.83
C ASP A 18 5.59 9.54 5.32
N LEU A 19 4.58 10.29 4.89
CA LEU A 19 4.43 10.76 3.51
C LEU A 19 4.68 12.26 3.37
N ILE A 20 5.14 12.66 2.19
CA ILE A 20 5.09 14.05 1.73
C ILE A 20 4.16 14.12 0.53
N ILE A 21 3.10 14.93 0.64
CA ILE A 21 2.19 15.22 -0.47
C ILE A 21 2.77 16.40 -1.26
N ASN A 22 3.26 16.11 -2.45
CA ASN A 22 3.95 17.05 -3.32
C ASN A 22 3.06 17.64 -4.43
N GLY A 23 1.87 17.09 -4.61
CA GLY A 23 0.94 17.54 -5.65
C GLY A 23 -0.51 17.15 -5.36
N SER A 24 -1.43 17.46 -6.27
CA SER A 24 -2.83 17.05 -6.14
C SER A 24 -2.96 15.53 -6.17
N ILE A 25 -3.75 15.01 -5.23
CA ILE A 25 -4.14 13.60 -5.14
C ILE A 25 -5.61 13.38 -5.50
N GLU A 26 -6.25 14.41 -6.06
CA GLU A 26 -7.67 14.39 -6.39
C GLU A 26 -8.00 13.33 -7.43
N GLU A 27 -7.17 13.20 -8.46
CA GLU A 27 -7.35 12.16 -9.49
C GLU A 27 -7.28 10.75 -8.91
N PHE A 28 -6.39 10.50 -7.95
CA PHE A 28 -6.33 9.23 -7.24
C PHE A 28 -7.61 9.00 -6.42
N TYR A 29 -8.07 10.02 -5.69
CA TYR A 29 -9.31 9.91 -4.89
C TYR A 29 -10.53 9.56 -5.75
N HIS A 30 -10.59 10.02 -6.99
CA HIS A 30 -11.71 9.82 -7.91
C HIS A 30 -11.56 8.65 -8.89
N ILE A 31 -10.50 7.85 -8.78
CA ILE A 31 -10.34 6.64 -9.59
C ILE A 31 -11.58 5.74 -9.50
N ASP A 32 -11.99 5.20 -10.64
CA ASP A 32 -13.00 4.15 -10.69
C ASP A 32 -12.39 2.84 -10.15
N PHE A 33 -13.05 2.25 -9.19
CA PHE A 33 -12.64 0.97 -8.61
C PHE A 33 -12.77 -0.22 -9.58
N ALA A 34 -13.56 -0.10 -10.63
CA ALA A 34 -13.84 -1.20 -11.57
C ALA A 34 -14.25 -2.53 -10.91
N GLY A 35 -14.82 -2.45 -9.70
CA GLY A 35 -15.23 -3.61 -8.90
C GLY A 35 -14.21 -4.08 -7.86
N ASP A 36 -13.04 -3.46 -7.81
CA ASP A 36 -12.01 -3.75 -6.81
C ASP A 36 -12.41 -3.25 -5.42
N ASP A 37 -11.89 -3.89 -4.39
CA ASP A 37 -12.07 -3.53 -2.98
C ASP A 37 -11.11 -2.40 -2.57
N VAL A 38 -9.90 -2.39 -3.13
CA VAL A 38 -8.84 -1.44 -2.81
C VAL A 38 -8.05 -1.07 -4.06
N ILE A 39 -7.58 0.18 -4.12
CA ILE A 39 -6.59 0.62 -5.10
C ILE A 39 -5.35 1.06 -4.33
N ALA A 40 -4.19 0.52 -4.69
CA ALA A 40 -2.92 0.79 -4.07
C ALA A 40 -1.76 0.68 -5.07
N ALA A 41 -0.55 1.02 -4.65
CA ALA A 41 0.65 0.80 -5.46
C ALA A 41 1.29 -0.55 -5.14
N ASP A 42 1.95 -1.16 -6.11
CA ASP A 42 2.80 -2.33 -5.82
C ASP A 42 3.83 -2.01 -4.73
N ASP A 43 4.06 -2.94 -3.82
CA ASP A 43 5.15 -2.80 -2.88
C ASP A 43 6.51 -2.96 -3.58
N SER A 44 7.48 -2.13 -3.19
CA SER A 44 8.86 -2.22 -3.71
C SER A 44 8.96 -2.24 -5.24
N ASN A 45 8.12 -1.46 -5.94
CA ASN A 45 8.07 -1.34 -7.41
C ASN A 45 7.64 -2.62 -8.14
N GLY A 46 6.73 -3.37 -7.59
CA GLY A 46 6.32 -4.67 -8.14
C GLY A 46 7.41 -5.74 -8.08
N LYS A 47 8.45 -5.52 -7.28
CA LYS A 47 9.58 -6.46 -7.10
C LYS A 47 9.42 -7.36 -5.88
N ARG A 48 8.25 -7.39 -5.26
CA ARG A 48 7.96 -8.38 -4.23
C ARG A 48 7.78 -9.74 -4.88
N THR A 49 8.84 -10.53 -4.80
CA THR A 49 8.88 -11.93 -5.23
C THR A 49 9.16 -12.82 -4.02
N LEU A 50 9.05 -14.13 -4.19
CA LEU A 50 9.35 -15.07 -3.09
C LEU A 50 10.71 -14.82 -2.44
N ASP A 51 11.71 -14.41 -3.21
CA ASP A 51 13.08 -14.16 -2.72
C ASP A 51 13.17 -12.92 -1.81
N THR A 52 12.16 -12.05 -1.83
CA THR A 52 12.13 -10.81 -1.04
C THR A 52 11.20 -10.89 0.17
N PHE A 53 10.45 -11.96 0.29
CA PHE A 53 9.57 -12.23 1.43
C PHE A 53 10.33 -12.94 2.55
N GLY A 54 9.95 -12.64 3.78
CA GLY A 54 10.33 -13.47 4.92
C GLY A 54 9.57 -14.79 4.93
N SER A 55 9.99 -15.70 5.81
CA SER A 55 9.46 -17.07 5.84
C SER A 55 7.95 -17.14 6.04
N LYS A 56 7.40 -16.29 6.87
CA LYS A 56 5.95 -16.25 7.14
C LYS A 56 5.17 -15.66 5.97
N GLN A 57 5.70 -14.65 5.31
CA GLN A 57 5.09 -14.11 4.09
C GLN A 57 5.13 -15.12 2.95
N ILE A 58 6.22 -15.90 2.82
CA ILE A 58 6.29 -17.01 1.84
C ILE A 58 5.18 -18.01 2.11
N GLU A 59 5.03 -18.47 3.36
CA GLU A 59 3.96 -19.40 3.74
C GLU A 59 2.58 -18.84 3.41
N MET A 60 2.37 -17.56 3.65
CA MET A 60 1.09 -16.87 3.47
C MET A 60 0.72 -16.62 2.01
N PHE A 61 1.69 -16.28 1.17
CA PHE A 61 1.46 -15.76 -0.18
C PHE A 61 1.96 -16.65 -1.32
N HIS A 62 2.63 -17.77 -1.03
CA HIS A 62 3.19 -18.66 -2.06
C HIS A 62 2.16 -19.01 -3.16
N ASP A 63 1.00 -19.53 -2.75
CA ASP A 63 -0.02 -19.96 -3.70
C ASP A 63 -0.71 -18.78 -4.41
N MET A 64 -0.82 -17.65 -3.72
CA MET A 64 -1.38 -16.43 -4.30
C MET A 64 -0.45 -15.86 -5.38
N LEU A 65 0.85 -15.83 -5.13
CA LEU A 65 1.85 -15.39 -6.11
C LEU A 65 1.88 -16.29 -7.34
N ALA A 66 1.78 -17.60 -7.17
CA ALA A 66 1.71 -18.55 -8.28
C ALA A 66 0.47 -18.33 -9.17
N GLN A 67 -0.58 -17.73 -8.64
CA GLN A 67 -1.81 -17.37 -9.36
C GLN A 67 -1.81 -15.92 -9.92
N GLY A 68 -0.65 -15.25 -9.89
CA GLY A 68 -0.51 -13.88 -10.41
C GLY A 68 -0.90 -12.76 -9.45
N PHE A 69 -1.05 -13.08 -8.16
CA PHE A 69 -1.24 -12.06 -7.14
C PHE A 69 -0.06 -11.09 -7.10
N ARG A 70 -0.37 -9.83 -6.91
CA ARG A 70 0.61 -8.75 -6.71
C ARG A 70 0.47 -8.21 -5.30
N TYR A 71 1.58 -8.12 -4.58
CA TYR A 71 1.58 -7.62 -3.21
C TYR A 71 1.66 -6.09 -3.22
N PHE A 72 0.66 -5.42 -2.65
CA PHE A 72 0.60 -3.96 -2.60
C PHE A 72 1.15 -3.41 -1.28
N ASN A 73 1.62 -2.17 -1.34
CA ASN A 73 2.04 -1.42 -0.16
C ASN A 73 0.82 -0.78 0.51
N ALA A 74 0.73 -0.90 1.84
CA ALA A 74 -0.40 -0.43 2.62
C ALA A 74 -0.30 1.05 3.07
N GLY A 75 0.76 1.78 2.69
CA GLY A 75 0.96 3.17 3.12
C GLY A 75 0.14 4.21 2.34
N VAL A 76 -0.33 3.85 1.14
CA VAL A 76 -1.18 4.70 0.30
C VAL A 76 -2.26 3.85 -0.34
N MET A 77 -3.50 3.98 0.12
CA MET A 77 -4.61 3.15 -0.32
C MET A 77 -5.90 3.95 -0.48
N LEU A 78 -6.69 3.56 -1.47
CA LEU A 78 -8.07 4.01 -1.63
C LEU A 78 -9.00 2.81 -1.49
N PHE A 79 -9.88 2.81 -0.49
CA PHE A 79 -10.83 1.73 -0.21
C PHE A 79 -12.20 2.00 -0.81
N ASN A 80 -12.76 0.99 -1.46
CA ASN A 80 -14.16 0.92 -1.88
C ASN A 80 -15.02 0.46 -0.68
N VAL A 81 -15.32 1.40 0.21
CA VAL A 81 -16.04 1.11 1.46
C VAL A 81 -17.41 0.49 1.17
N ALA A 82 -18.09 1.00 0.14
CA ALA A 82 -19.42 0.49 -0.26
C ALA A 82 -19.36 -0.98 -0.71
N GLN A 83 -18.28 -1.39 -1.39
CA GLN A 83 -18.11 -2.79 -1.84
C GLN A 83 -17.65 -3.67 -0.67
N ILE A 84 -16.67 -3.22 0.10
CA ILE A 84 -16.12 -3.99 1.23
C ILE A 84 -17.21 -4.32 2.25
N ARG A 85 -18.10 -3.38 2.57
CA ARG A 85 -19.22 -3.62 3.50
C ARG A 85 -20.17 -4.74 3.05
N LYS A 86 -20.25 -5.04 1.76
CA LYS A 86 -21.11 -6.13 1.23
C LYS A 86 -20.45 -7.50 1.36
N THR A 87 -19.13 -7.55 1.33
CA THR A 87 -18.37 -8.80 1.19
C THR A 87 -17.55 -9.16 2.42
N ASN A 88 -17.15 -8.18 3.22
CA ASN A 88 -16.24 -8.33 4.34
C ASN A 88 -16.76 -7.60 5.57
N ASN A 89 -16.47 -8.16 6.74
CA ASN A 89 -16.75 -7.55 8.04
C ASN A 89 -15.56 -7.75 8.98
N PHE A 90 -15.65 -7.27 10.21
CA PHE A 90 -14.57 -7.41 11.20
C PHE A 90 -14.12 -8.87 11.38
N ASN A 91 -15.06 -9.81 11.37
CA ASN A 91 -14.72 -11.23 11.56
C ASN A 91 -13.88 -11.79 10.40
N THR A 92 -14.06 -11.31 9.17
CA THR A 92 -13.23 -11.72 8.02
C THR A 92 -11.75 -11.51 8.31
N TYR A 93 -11.38 -10.33 8.81
CA TYR A 93 -9.99 -10.03 9.18
C TYR A 93 -9.53 -10.83 10.39
N MET A 94 -10.38 -10.97 11.40
CA MET A 94 -10.04 -11.74 12.59
C MET A 94 -9.83 -13.23 12.31
N GLU A 95 -10.60 -13.81 11.41
CA GLU A 95 -10.42 -15.20 10.96
C GLU A 95 -9.11 -15.37 10.18
N ALA A 96 -8.78 -14.41 9.29
CA ALA A 96 -7.50 -14.41 8.59
C ALA A 96 -6.32 -14.30 9.57
N ILE A 97 -6.38 -13.37 10.54
CA ILE A 97 -5.35 -13.19 11.56
C ILE A 97 -5.17 -14.46 12.39
N LYS A 98 -6.27 -15.10 12.82
CA LYS A 98 -6.23 -16.36 13.59
C LYS A 98 -5.65 -17.52 12.79
N LYS A 99 -6.01 -17.62 11.50
CA LYS A 99 -5.47 -18.63 10.59
C LYS A 99 -3.96 -18.60 10.55
N TRP A 100 -3.36 -17.42 10.62
CA TRP A 100 -1.92 -17.21 10.59
C TRP A 100 -1.29 -17.06 11.97
N ASN A 101 -1.98 -17.51 13.04
CA ASN A 101 -1.52 -17.52 14.44
C ASN A 101 -1.02 -16.18 14.96
N TYR A 102 -1.50 -15.07 14.41
CA TYR A 102 -1.03 -13.70 14.70
C TYR A 102 0.47 -13.48 14.36
N GLU A 103 1.08 -14.34 13.56
CA GLU A 103 2.50 -14.33 13.20
C GLU A 103 2.69 -13.76 11.77
N MET A 104 2.62 -12.45 11.64
CA MET A 104 2.81 -11.72 10.37
C MET A 104 4.02 -10.81 10.47
N GLU A 105 4.75 -10.65 9.38
CA GLU A 105 5.96 -9.83 9.32
C GLU A 105 5.65 -8.34 9.15
N ALA A 106 4.61 -8.03 8.38
CA ALA A 106 4.04 -6.70 8.22
C ALA A 106 2.52 -6.78 8.50
N PRO A 107 2.09 -6.81 9.78
CA PRO A 107 0.77 -7.30 10.20
C PRO A 107 -0.42 -6.67 9.49
N ASP A 108 -0.44 -5.35 9.37
CA ASP A 108 -1.50 -4.61 8.68
C ASP A 108 -1.44 -4.82 7.15
N GLN A 109 -0.27 -4.70 6.56
CA GLN A 109 -0.07 -4.88 5.12
C GLN A 109 -0.33 -6.34 4.71
N ASP A 110 0.18 -7.32 5.47
CA ASP A 110 -0.01 -8.75 5.18
C ASP A 110 -1.49 -9.12 5.20
N ILE A 111 -2.23 -8.68 6.23
CA ILE A 111 -3.67 -8.97 6.34
C ILE A 111 -4.49 -8.32 5.23
N LEU A 112 -4.21 -7.06 4.90
CA LEU A 112 -4.91 -6.37 3.82
C LEU A 112 -4.65 -7.05 2.47
N ASN A 113 -3.41 -7.43 2.20
CA ASN A 113 -3.04 -8.18 1.01
C ASN A 113 -3.69 -9.57 0.97
N TYR A 114 -3.76 -10.27 2.11
CA TYR A 114 -4.37 -11.59 2.18
C TYR A 114 -5.89 -11.54 1.94
N VAL A 115 -6.58 -10.54 2.48
CA VAL A 115 -8.03 -10.42 2.35
C VAL A 115 -8.45 -9.82 1.00
N HIS A 116 -7.72 -8.80 0.51
CA HIS A 116 -8.13 -8.01 -0.65
C HIS A 116 -7.26 -8.18 -1.90
N GLY A 117 -6.14 -8.88 -1.81
CA GLY A 117 -5.14 -8.90 -2.88
C GLY A 117 -5.64 -9.39 -4.24
N TYR A 118 -6.64 -10.28 -4.28
CA TYR A 118 -7.29 -10.69 -5.55
C TYR A 118 -8.31 -9.68 -6.09
N LYS A 119 -8.63 -8.65 -5.32
CA LYS A 119 -9.53 -7.55 -5.66
C LYS A 119 -8.85 -6.21 -5.41
N ALA A 120 -7.58 -6.13 -5.78
CA ALA A 120 -6.79 -4.91 -5.70
C ALA A 120 -6.50 -4.37 -7.09
N GLY A 121 -6.92 -3.13 -7.35
CA GLY A 121 -6.49 -2.33 -8.48
C GLY A 121 -5.16 -1.64 -8.16
N TYR A 122 -4.41 -1.26 -9.22
CA TYR A 122 -3.04 -0.73 -9.04
C TYR A 122 -2.87 0.63 -9.70
N ILE A 123 -2.25 1.54 -8.95
CA ILE A 123 -1.79 2.86 -9.42
C ILE A 123 -0.29 2.85 -9.69
N ASP A 124 0.20 3.85 -10.43
CA ASP A 124 1.63 4.01 -10.64
C ASP A 124 2.33 4.42 -9.33
N TYR A 125 3.18 3.53 -8.82
CA TYR A 125 3.95 3.80 -7.61
C TYR A 125 4.91 4.99 -7.77
N LYS A 126 5.36 5.29 -8.98
CA LYS A 126 6.28 6.41 -9.24
C LYS A 126 5.61 7.75 -9.01
N GLU A 127 4.31 7.81 -9.21
CA GLU A 127 3.54 9.02 -9.05
C GLU A 127 2.91 9.11 -7.65
N PHE A 128 2.26 8.05 -7.18
CA PHE A 128 1.41 8.09 -5.99
C PHE A 128 1.95 7.36 -4.76
N ASN A 129 3.13 6.72 -4.83
CA ASN A 129 3.75 6.07 -3.67
C ASN A 129 5.25 5.85 -3.89
N LEU A 130 5.96 6.89 -4.35
CA LEU A 130 7.39 6.78 -4.62
C LEU A 130 8.16 6.69 -3.31
N PHE A 131 8.78 5.54 -3.05
CA PHE A 131 9.65 5.39 -1.90
C PHE A 131 10.90 6.26 -2.05
N ALA A 132 11.22 7.06 -1.04
CA ALA A 132 12.40 7.94 -1.03
C ALA A 132 13.69 7.17 -1.32
N ARG A 133 13.86 5.95 -0.75
CA ARG A 133 15.01 5.07 -1.05
C ARG A 133 15.12 4.68 -2.52
N ILE A 134 13.97 4.57 -3.22
CA ILE A 134 13.95 4.22 -4.65
C ILE A 134 14.35 5.42 -5.48
N ALA A 135 13.79 6.60 -5.16
CA ALA A 135 14.17 7.85 -5.81
C ALA A 135 15.69 8.08 -5.69
N HIS A 136 16.24 7.91 -4.48
CA HIS A 136 17.69 8.01 -4.22
C HIS A 136 18.49 7.00 -5.05
N ASN A 137 18.14 5.71 -5.01
CA ASN A 137 18.87 4.66 -5.72
C ASN A 137 18.80 4.80 -7.25
N GLN A 138 17.71 5.35 -7.76
CA GLN A 138 17.50 5.62 -9.19
C GLN A 138 18.00 7.01 -9.61
N LYS A 139 18.59 7.78 -8.68
CA LYS A 139 19.16 9.11 -8.91
C LYS A 139 18.15 10.11 -9.49
N TYR A 140 16.93 10.11 -8.94
CA TYR A 140 15.95 11.14 -9.27
C TYR A 140 16.49 12.51 -8.87
N SER A 141 16.44 13.47 -9.78
CA SER A 141 16.71 14.86 -9.44
C SER A 141 15.52 15.51 -8.73
N TYR A 142 15.76 16.63 -8.06
CA TYR A 142 14.69 17.45 -7.50
C TYR A 142 13.59 17.80 -8.54
N ASN A 143 13.98 18.12 -9.77
CA ASN A 143 13.02 18.44 -10.83
C ASN A 143 12.19 17.23 -11.25
N ASP A 144 12.75 16.03 -11.27
CA ASP A 144 12.01 14.81 -11.57
C ASP A 144 10.91 14.59 -10.52
N VAL A 145 11.28 14.69 -9.23
CA VAL A 145 10.31 14.53 -8.13
C VAL A 145 9.28 15.63 -8.15
N LYS A 146 9.69 16.89 -8.25
CA LYS A 146 8.79 18.06 -8.23
C LYS A 146 7.72 18.01 -9.31
N ASN A 147 8.04 17.53 -10.50
CA ASN A 147 7.15 17.62 -11.65
C ASN A 147 6.28 16.39 -11.86
N SER A 148 6.69 15.22 -11.36
CA SER A 148 6.02 13.95 -11.69
C SER A 148 5.53 13.13 -10.49
N VAL A 149 5.99 13.44 -9.28
CA VAL A 149 5.64 12.69 -8.08
C VAL A 149 4.57 13.43 -7.28
N LYS A 150 3.48 12.78 -6.94
CA LYS A 150 2.42 13.35 -6.08
C LYS A 150 2.62 13.00 -4.61
N ILE A 151 3.08 11.77 -4.34
CA ILE A 151 3.29 11.27 -2.97
C ILE A 151 4.68 10.64 -2.88
N ILE A 152 5.49 11.17 -1.97
CA ILE A 152 6.79 10.60 -1.59
C ILE A 152 6.61 9.87 -0.26
N HIS A 153 7.06 8.61 -0.19
CA HIS A 153 6.92 7.76 0.97
C HIS A 153 8.29 7.44 1.60
N PHE A 154 8.48 7.83 2.85
CA PHE A 154 9.67 7.55 3.63
C PHE A 154 9.56 6.22 4.39
N ALA A 155 9.14 5.16 3.70
CA ALA A 155 9.10 3.81 4.27
C ALA A 155 10.52 3.35 4.68
N GLY A 156 10.79 3.33 5.97
CA GLY A 156 12.11 3.06 6.56
C GLY A 156 12.71 4.29 7.22
N ASP A 157 13.89 4.75 6.81
CA ASP A 157 14.55 5.94 7.36
C ASP A 157 13.75 7.21 7.07
N LYS A 158 13.68 8.08 8.08
CA LYS A 158 12.89 9.30 8.04
C LYS A 158 13.79 10.52 8.30
N PRO A 159 13.79 11.53 7.43
CA PRO A 159 14.68 12.69 7.56
C PRO A 159 14.46 13.49 8.85
N TRP A 160 13.24 13.46 9.39
CA TRP A 160 12.91 14.16 10.64
C TRP A 160 13.31 13.39 11.91
N ASN A 161 13.67 12.11 11.81
CA ASN A 161 14.10 11.30 12.95
C ASN A 161 15.63 11.15 13.01
N ASN A 162 16.34 11.37 11.91
CA ASN A 162 17.75 11.12 11.81
C ASN A 162 18.44 12.17 10.92
N THR A 163 19.43 12.87 11.48
CA THR A 163 20.24 13.85 10.75
C THR A 163 21.10 13.22 9.65
N ASN A 164 21.21 11.88 9.62
CA ASN A 164 21.94 11.12 8.62
C ASN A 164 20.97 10.28 7.75
N CYS A 165 19.80 10.82 7.43
CA CYS A 165 18.90 10.16 6.50
C CYS A 165 19.61 9.95 5.15
N HIS A 166 19.72 8.69 4.72
CA HIS A 166 20.42 8.32 3.49
C HIS A 166 19.62 8.60 2.20
N TYR A 167 18.42 9.16 2.33
CA TYR A 167 17.48 9.36 1.22
C TYR A 167 17.22 10.83 0.91
N ASP A 168 18.17 11.71 1.19
CA ASP A 168 18.10 13.09 0.78
C ASP A 168 18.12 13.17 -0.75
N ILE A 169 17.10 13.77 -1.31
CA ILE A 169 17.03 14.13 -2.73
C ILE A 169 17.52 15.57 -2.80
N GLU A 170 18.78 15.74 -3.16
CA GLU A 170 19.36 17.07 -3.40
C GLU A 170 18.79 17.73 -4.65
#